data_ba28703ca057918087b67a193f26b5c9
#
_entry.id   ba28703ca057918087b67a193f26b5c9
#
_cell.length_a   1.000
_cell.length_b   1.000
_cell.length_c   1.000
_cell.angle_alpha   90.00
_cell.angle_beta   90.00
_cell.angle_gamma   90.00
#
_symmetry.space_group_name_H-M   'P 1'
#
loop_
_entity.id
_entity.type
_entity.pdbx_description
1 polymer ?
#
loop_
_entity_poly.entity_id
_entity_poly.type
_entity_poly.pdbx_seq_one_letter_code
_entity_poly.pdbx_strand_id
1 'polypeptide(L)'
;MVAILTPIYEAEFLGFSYGFRPGRSQHDALDALGYGIKGRYIWWILDADIRSFFDTISHSWLIRFVEHRIGDTRIVRLIQKWLKAGVLEEGQRLDTLEGTPQGAVISPLLANIYLHYVYDLWVHAWRKQRATGDLVVVRYADDTIVGFQHRSDAVSFLSDLKERLARFSLTLHPEKTRLLEFGRFAARRRAKRGEGKPETFDFPGFTHICGTKRNGQGFQVRRKTQRKRRMAKLTAVAKELRSRRHQTIHEQGQWLGAVLKGYYAYFAVPTNIGSLRAMRHHIKVRWRMALQRRSQRQRMGWRRMEGLADRYLPQPSILHPWPEQRFLVKHSR
;
A
#
# COMPACT_ATOMS: atom_id res chain seq x y z
N MET A 1 -18.21 5.48 -18.74
CA MET A 1 -16.89 5.05 -19.26
C MET A 1 -16.25 4.02 -18.36
N VAL A 2 -15.93 4.31 -17.07
CA VAL A 2 -15.35 3.30 -16.16
C VAL A 2 -16.19 2.04 -16.09
N ALA A 3 -17.52 2.15 -15.94
CA ALA A 3 -18.43 0.99 -15.92
C ALA A 3 -18.41 0.15 -17.20
N ILE A 4 -18.05 0.74 -18.35
CA ILE A 4 -17.94 0.03 -19.63
C ILE A 4 -16.60 -0.65 -19.78
N LEU A 5 -15.50 0.05 -19.46
CA LEU A 5 -14.15 -0.45 -19.64
C LEU A 5 -13.72 -1.47 -18.57
N THR A 6 -14.20 -1.32 -17.33
CA THR A 6 -13.80 -2.20 -16.23
C THR A 6 -14.07 -3.68 -16.52
N PRO A 7 -15.26 -4.13 -16.95
CA PRO A 7 -15.49 -5.55 -17.23
C PRO A 7 -14.57 -6.10 -18.32
N ILE A 8 -14.26 -5.29 -19.34
CA ILE A 8 -13.40 -5.68 -20.46
C ILE A 8 -11.98 -5.98 -19.96
N TYR A 9 -11.39 -5.06 -19.20
CA TYR A 9 -10.01 -5.18 -18.74
C TYR A 9 -9.86 -6.12 -17.52
N GLU A 10 -10.90 -6.25 -16.68
CA GLU A 10 -10.86 -7.20 -15.56
C GLU A 10 -10.71 -8.65 -16.03
N ALA A 11 -11.20 -9.00 -17.21
CA ALA A 11 -11.00 -10.32 -17.82
C ALA A 11 -9.52 -10.59 -18.18
N GLU A 12 -8.72 -9.54 -18.41
CA GLU A 12 -7.32 -9.64 -18.83
C GLU A 12 -6.32 -9.43 -17.69
N PHE A 13 -6.66 -8.61 -16.71
CA PHE A 13 -5.75 -8.27 -15.62
C PHE A 13 -5.28 -9.48 -14.83
N LEU A 14 -3.97 -9.58 -14.63
CA LEU A 14 -3.35 -10.73 -13.98
C LEU A 14 -3.66 -10.78 -12.47
N GLY A 15 -3.61 -12.01 -11.93
CA GLY A 15 -4.00 -12.31 -10.54
C GLY A 15 -3.18 -11.59 -9.47
N PHE A 16 -1.95 -11.19 -9.75
CA PHE A 16 -1.05 -10.51 -8.81
C PHE A 16 -1.19 -8.98 -8.78
N SER A 17 -2.07 -8.40 -9.60
CA SER A 17 -2.43 -6.98 -9.60
C SER A 17 -3.68 -6.76 -8.75
N TYR A 18 -3.62 -5.86 -7.76
CA TYR A 18 -4.68 -5.66 -6.75
C TYR A 18 -5.25 -4.24 -6.70
N GLY A 19 -4.44 -3.22 -6.94
CA GLY A 19 -4.85 -1.82 -6.75
C GLY A 19 -5.96 -1.38 -7.70
N PHE A 20 -6.95 -0.65 -7.19
CA PHE A 20 -8.06 -0.05 -7.95
C PHE A 20 -8.91 -1.03 -8.76
N ARG A 21 -8.95 -2.29 -8.37
CA ARG A 21 -9.73 -3.33 -9.05
C ARG A 21 -10.95 -3.74 -8.23
N PRO A 22 -12.12 -4.01 -8.86
CA PRO A 22 -13.30 -4.49 -8.18
C PRO A 22 -13.04 -5.82 -7.44
N GLY A 23 -13.59 -5.95 -6.24
CA GLY A 23 -13.45 -7.17 -5.44
C GLY A 23 -12.04 -7.47 -4.90
N ARG A 24 -11.06 -6.60 -5.16
CA ARG A 24 -9.68 -6.72 -4.67
C ARG A 24 -9.34 -5.59 -3.70
N SER A 25 -8.80 -5.95 -2.56
CA SER A 25 -8.46 -5.02 -1.49
C SER A 25 -6.95 -4.96 -1.25
N GLN A 26 -6.52 -3.94 -0.52
CA GLN A 26 -5.15 -3.85 -0.02
C GLN A 26 -4.78 -5.05 0.88
N HIS A 27 -5.75 -5.57 1.63
CA HIS A 27 -5.52 -6.74 2.47
C HIS A 27 -5.31 -8.01 1.66
N ASP A 28 -5.93 -8.13 0.48
CA ASP A 28 -5.68 -9.27 -0.42
C ASP A 28 -4.24 -9.24 -0.96
N ALA A 29 -3.75 -8.06 -1.34
CA ALA A 29 -2.35 -7.87 -1.73
C ALA A 29 -1.37 -8.22 -0.59
N LEU A 30 -1.67 -7.74 0.63
CA LEU A 30 -0.87 -8.04 1.83
C LEU A 30 -0.85 -9.53 2.15
N ASP A 31 -1.98 -10.22 1.99
CA ASP A 31 -2.07 -11.64 2.30
C ASP A 31 -1.40 -12.49 1.22
N ALA A 32 -1.54 -12.14 -0.06
CA ALA A 32 -0.81 -12.78 -1.15
C ALA A 32 0.72 -12.68 -0.94
N LEU A 33 1.20 -11.48 -0.55
CA LEU A 33 2.60 -11.26 -0.23
C LEU A 33 3.06 -12.10 0.97
N GLY A 34 2.30 -12.04 2.08
CA GLY A 34 2.62 -12.79 3.30
C GLY A 34 2.62 -14.30 3.10
N TYR A 35 1.62 -14.80 2.37
CA TYR A 35 1.51 -16.21 2.00
C TYR A 35 2.66 -16.63 1.08
N GLY A 36 2.96 -15.83 0.05
CA GLY A 36 4.04 -16.11 -0.89
C GLY A 36 5.42 -16.16 -0.24
N ILE A 37 5.77 -15.18 0.60
CA ILE A 37 7.06 -15.14 1.30
C ILE A 37 7.20 -16.33 2.28
N LYS A 38 6.11 -16.73 2.93
CA LYS A 38 6.15 -17.82 3.91
C LYS A 38 6.11 -19.20 3.29
N GLY A 39 5.31 -19.38 2.23
CA GLY A 39 5.06 -20.67 1.58
C GLY A 39 6.06 -21.05 0.50
N ARG A 40 6.85 -20.09 0.00
CA ARG A 40 7.87 -20.30 -1.03
C ARG A 40 9.27 -20.01 -0.51
N TYR A 41 10.29 -20.40 -1.28
CA TYR A 41 11.69 -20.15 -0.95
C TYR A 41 12.12 -18.73 -1.30
N ILE A 42 11.47 -17.72 -0.68
CA ILE A 42 11.78 -16.31 -0.95
C ILE A 42 12.83 -15.80 0.05
N TRP A 43 13.98 -15.34 -0.48
CA TRP A 43 15.10 -14.85 0.32
C TRP A 43 15.54 -13.43 -0.05
N TRP A 44 15.06 -12.92 -1.17
CA TRP A 44 15.34 -11.57 -1.65
C TRP A 44 14.03 -10.87 -1.99
N ILE A 45 13.94 -9.62 -1.61
CA ILE A 45 12.79 -8.76 -1.93
C ILE A 45 13.30 -7.57 -2.73
N LEU A 46 12.74 -7.37 -3.90
CA LEU A 46 12.84 -6.14 -4.64
C LEU A 46 11.62 -5.28 -4.33
N ASP A 47 11.85 -4.17 -3.65
CA ASP A 47 10.88 -3.09 -3.43
C ASP A 47 11.09 -2.07 -4.55
N ALA A 48 10.16 -2.04 -5.53
CA ALA A 48 10.29 -1.24 -6.74
C ALA A 48 9.25 -0.12 -6.76
N ASP A 49 9.71 1.12 -6.78
CA ASP A 49 8.90 2.35 -6.80
C ASP A 49 9.10 3.06 -8.15
N ILE A 50 8.02 3.28 -8.89
CA ILE A 50 8.07 4.03 -10.16
C ILE A 50 8.01 5.53 -9.82
N ARG A 51 8.95 6.30 -10.35
CA ARG A 51 9.04 7.74 -10.09
C ARG A 51 7.88 8.47 -10.75
N SER A 52 7.10 9.23 -9.94
CA SER A 52 6.01 10.10 -10.41
C SER A 52 5.10 9.43 -11.45
N PHE A 53 4.71 8.17 -11.21
CA PHE A 53 4.05 7.32 -12.20
C PHE A 53 2.87 8.01 -12.91
N PHE A 54 1.95 8.62 -12.15
CA PHE A 54 0.76 9.26 -12.72
C PHE A 54 1.09 10.50 -13.58
N ASP A 55 2.22 11.14 -13.33
CA ASP A 55 2.65 12.36 -14.03
C ASP A 55 3.50 12.03 -15.27
N THR A 56 3.99 10.79 -15.39
CA THR A 56 4.91 10.35 -16.46
C THR A 56 4.31 9.35 -17.44
N ILE A 57 3.01 9.04 -17.31
CA ILE A 57 2.31 8.15 -18.25
C ILE A 57 2.29 8.78 -19.63
N SER A 58 2.93 8.13 -20.62
CA SER A 58 2.90 8.57 -22.02
C SER A 58 1.51 8.42 -22.62
N HIS A 59 0.90 9.52 -23.04
CA HIS A 59 -0.43 9.51 -23.69
C HIS A 59 -0.42 8.67 -24.96
N SER A 60 0.65 8.74 -25.76
CA SER A 60 0.76 7.99 -27.02
C SER A 60 0.74 6.47 -26.80
N TRP A 61 1.49 5.99 -25.80
CA TRP A 61 1.47 4.58 -25.44
C TRP A 61 0.14 4.15 -24.83
N LEU A 62 -0.41 4.97 -23.93
CA LEU A 62 -1.71 4.67 -23.30
C LEU A 62 -2.81 4.52 -24.35
N ILE A 63 -2.87 5.42 -25.33
CA ILE A 63 -3.86 5.35 -26.41
C ILE A 63 -3.67 4.09 -27.23
N ARG A 64 -2.44 3.74 -27.62
CA ARG A 64 -2.15 2.47 -28.33
C ARG A 64 -2.62 1.24 -27.53
N PHE A 65 -2.43 1.23 -26.22
CA PHE A 65 -2.90 0.14 -25.36
C PHE A 65 -4.43 0.08 -25.30
N VAL A 66 -5.10 1.22 -25.27
CA VAL A 66 -6.56 1.27 -25.33
C VAL A 66 -7.08 0.81 -26.68
N GLU A 67 -6.50 1.28 -27.78
CA GLU A 67 -6.86 0.91 -29.15
C GLU A 67 -6.65 -0.57 -29.44
N HIS A 68 -5.63 -1.18 -28.81
CA HIS A 68 -5.38 -2.62 -28.94
C HIS A 68 -6.59 -3.48 -28.51
N ARG A 69 -7.40 -2.97 -27.58
CA ARG A 69 -8.54 -3.71 -27.02
C ARG A 69 -9.90 -3.11 -27.39
N ILE A 70 -9.96 -1.81 -27.58
CA ILE A 70 -11.18 -1.05 -27.81
C ILE A 70 -11.22 -0.56 -29.26
N GLY A 71 -12.07 -1.18 -30.07
CA GLY A 71 -12.24 -0.80 -31.48
C GLY A 71 -13.16 0.44 -31.70
N ASP A 72 -13.92 0.89 -30.68
CA ASP A 72 -14.78 2.06 -30.80
C ASP A 72 -13.98 3.36 -30.74
N THR A 73 -13.82 4.00 -31.88
CA THR A 73 -13.08 5.26 -32.04
C THR A 73 -13.67 6.41 -31.22
N ARG A 74 -14.96 6.40 -30.89
CA ARG A 74 -15.62 7.42 -30.06
C ARG A 74 -15.11 7.34 -28.62
N ILE A 75 -14.92 6.12 -28.09
CA ILE A 75 -14.35 5.88 -26.76
C ILE A 75 -12.89 6.36 -26.72
N VAL A 76 -12.09 5.98 -27.71
CA VAL A 76 -10.68 6.39 -27.80
C VAL A 76 -10.56 7.91 -27.87
N ARG A 77 -11.31 8.57 -28.75
CA ARG A 77 -11.33 10.05 -28.85
C ARG A 77 -11.73 10.73 -27.55
N LEU A 78 -12.68 10.16 -26.80
CA LEU A 78 -13.09 10.71 -25.52
C LEU A 78 -11.97 10.62 -24.48
N ILE A 79 -11.26 9.47 -24.42
CA ILE A 79 -10.10 9.30 -23.54
C ILE A 79 -8.99 10.29 -23.94
N GLN A 80 -8.70 10.45 -25.23
CA GLN A 80 -7.74 11.43 -25.73
C GLN A 80 -8.10 12.87 -25.30
N LYS A 81 -9.38 13.24 -25.38
CA LYS A 81 -9.85 14.55 -24.90
C LYS A 81 -9.63 14.73 -23.42
N TRP A 82 -9.90 13.71 -22.59
CA TRP A 82 -9.68 13.81 -21.14
C TRP A 82 -8.19 13.90 -20.79
N LEU A 83 -7.33 13.17 -21.46
CA LEU A 83 -5.89 13.28 -21.25
C LEU A 83 -5.34 14.66 -21.63
N LYS A 84 -5.85 15.26 -22.72
CA LYS A 84 -5.49 16.61 -23.17
C LYS A 84 -6.16 17.72 -22.38
N ALA A 85 -7.21 17.43 -21.62
CA ALA A 85 -7.94 18.46 -20.87
C ALA A 85 -7.11 19.13 -19.77
N GLY A 86 -5.95 18.54 -19.41
CA GLY A 86 -5.04 19.08 -18.43
C GLY A 86 -5.59 19.05 -16.99
N VAL A 87 -4.84 19.63 -16.08
CA VAL A 87 -5.23 19.85 -14.69
C VAL A 87 -5.50 21.33 -14.48
N LEU A 88 -6.62 21.65 -13.83
CA LEU A 88 -6.89 23.01 -13.33
C LEU A 88 -6.13 23.14 -12.00
N GLU A 89 -5.01 23.86 -12.02
CA GLU A 89 -4.24 24.19 -10.82
C GLU A 89 -4.31 25.70 -10.62
N GLU A 90 -4.80 26.15 -9.47
CA GLU A 90 -4.99 27.58 -9.13
C GLU A 90 -5.77 28.43 -10.18
N GLY A 91 -6.69 27.80 -10.91
CA GLY A 91 -7.51 28.50 -11.93
C GLY A 91 -6.81 28.65 -13.30
N GLN A 92 -5.60 28.15 -13.47
CA GLN A 92 -4.93 28.08 -14.76
C GLN A 92 -4.96 26.67 -15.32
N ARG A 93 -5.31 26.54 -16.60
CA ARG A 93 -5.28 25.29 -17.34
C ARG A 93 -3.86 24.99 -17.79
N LEU A 94 -3.24 23.96 -17.23
CA LEU A 94 -1.97 23.42 -17.70
C LEU A 94 -2.26 22.30 -18.69
N ASP A 95 -1.94 22.50 -19.96
CA ASP A 95 -1.96 21.44 -20.96
C ASP A 95 -0.79 20.51 -20.68
N THR A 96 -1.10 19.29 -20.25
CA THR A 96 -0.09 18.26 -19.98
C THR A 96 0.05 17.35 -21.21
N LEU A 97 1.27 17.20 -21.72
CA LEU A 97 1.59 16.24 -22.80
C LEU A 97 1.77 14.82 -22.26
N GLU A 98 1.95 14.66 -20.96
CA GLU A 98 2.15 13.42 -20.25
C GLU A 98 1.32 13.40 -18.96
N GLY A 99 1.09 12.20 -18.42
CA GLY A 99 0.40 11.99 -17.16
C GLY A 99 -1.12 11.84 -17.29
N THR A 100 -1.73 11.49 -16.18
CA THR A 100 -3.19 11.42 -16.06
C THR A 100 -3.67 12.40 -15.00
N PRO A 101 -4.81 13.10 -15.22
CA PRO A 101 -5.31 14.08 -14.24
C PRO A 101 -5.47 13.44 -12.86
N GLN A 102 -4.73 13.94 -11.86
CA GLN A 102 -4.83 13.44 -10.49
C GLN A 102 -6.24 13.74 -9.95
N GLY A 103 -6.92 12.70 -9.45
CA GLY A 103 -8.29 12.80 -8.93
C GLY A 103 -9.41 12.53 -9.93
N ALA A 104 -9.14 12.33 -11.21
CA ALA A 104 -10.16 11.91 -12.17
C ALA A 104 -10.56 10.44 -11.93
N VAL A 105 -11.87 10.14 -11.98
CA VAL A 105 -12.43 8.81 -11.68
C VAL A 105 -11.87 7.71 -12.60
N ILE A 106 -11.48 8.06 -13.83
CA ILE A 106 -10.94 7.10 -14.81
C ILE A 106 -9.43 6.84 -14.66
N SER A 107 -8.67 7.78 -14.07
CA SER A 107 -7.20 7.70 -13.99
C SER A 107 -6.68 6.39 -13.37
N PRO A 108 -7.27 5.85 -12.29
CA PRO A 108 -6.85 4.56 -11.74
C PRO A 108 -6.99 3.39 -12.70
N LEU A 109 -8.05 3.37 -13.53
CA LEU A 109 -8.26 2.34 -14.53
C LEU A 109 -7.24 2.46 -15.67
N LEU A 110 -7.02 3.68 -16.19
CA LEU A 110 -6.04 3.95 -17.23
C LEU A 110 -4.61 3.60 -16.77
N ALA A 111 -4.29 3.92 -15.51
CA ALA A 111 -3.04 3.54 -14.87
C ALA A 111 -2.86 2.01 -14.82
N ASN A 112 -3.91 1.26 -14.47
CA ASN A 112 -3.87 -0.19 -14.47
C ASN A 112 -3.74 -0.76 -15.89
N ILE A 113 -4.42 -0.18 -16.89
CA ILE A 113 -4.27 -0.57 -18.30
C ILE A 113 -2.81 -0.38 -18.73
N TYR A 114 -2.22 0.77 -18.44
CA TYR A 114 -0.82 1.06 -18.77
C TYR A 114 0.14 0.04 -18.16
N LEU A 115 0.03 -0.19 -16.84
CA LEU A 115 0.88 -1.14 -16.13
C LEU A 115 0.63 -2.59 -16.54
N HIS A 116 -0.57 -2.94 -16.97
CA HIS A 116 -0.85 -4.28 -17.49
C HIS A 116 0.03 -4.60 -18.70
N TYR A 117 0.09 -3.71 -19.69
CA TYR A 117 0.89 -3.92 -20.90
C TYR A 117 2.39 -3.70 -20.66
N VAL A 118 2.76 -2.70 -19.88
CA VAL A 118 4.17 -2.35 -19.63
C VAL A 118 4.83 -3.33 -18.66
N TYR A 119 4.14 -3.65 -17.59
CA TYR A 119 4.71 -4.39 -16.46
C TYR A 119 4.14 -5.80 -16.30
N ASP A 120 2.81 -5.95 -16.15
CA ASP A 120 2.22 -7.23 -15.73
C ASP A 120 2.49 -8.36 -16.73
N LEU A 121 2.22 -8.15 -18.03
CA LEU A 121 2.46 -9.14 -19.07
C LEU A 121 3.95 -9.45 -19.21
N TRP A 122 4.80 -8.43 -19.11
CA TRP A 122 6.24 -8.61 -19.18
C TRP A 122 6.76 -9.44 -17.99
N VAL A 123 6.34 -9.13 -16.77
CA VAL A 123 6.72 -9.91 -15.56
C VAL A 123 6.25 -11.36 -15.69
N HIS A 124 5.04 -11.58 -16.21
CA HIS A 124 4.53 -12.93 -16.43
C HIS A 124 5.39 -13.74 -17.40
N ALA A 125 5.80 -13.13 -18.52
CA ALA A 125 6.70 -13.74 -19.48
C ALA A 125 8.09 -13.97 -18.88
N TRP A 126 8.66 -12.95 -18.22
CA TRP A 126 9.98 -13.04 -17.56
C TRP A 126 10.05 -14.19 -16.55
N ARG A 127 9.01 -14.32 -15.72
CA ARG A 127 8.88 -15.41 -14.74
C ARG A 127 8.95 -16.79 -15.40
N LYS A 128 8.36 -16.97 -16.56
CA LYS A 128 8.34 -18.26 -17.26
C LYS A 128 9.65 -18.56 -17.99
N GLN A 129 10.33 -17.54 -18.49
CA GLN A 129 11.46 -17.70 -19.41
C GLN A 129 12.82 -17.57 -18.72
N ARG A 130 12.91 -16.76 -17.65
CA ARG A 130 14.20 -16.37 -17.04
C ARG A 130 14.37 -16.73 -15.58
N ALA A 131 13.29 -16.86 -14.80
CA ALA A 131 13.40 -17.20 -13.40
C ALA A 131 13.92 -18.62 -13.22
N THR A 132 15.00 -18.77 -12.42
CA THR A 132 15.60 -20.07 -12.10
C THR A 132 15.09 -20.65 -10.80
N GLY A 133 14.44 -19.85 -9.97
CA GLY A 133 13.86 -20.23 -8.69
C GLY A 133 12.46 -19.70 -8.46
N ASP A 134 11.99 -19.86 -7.22
CA ASP A 134 10.69 -19.33 -6.80
C ASP A 134 10.63 -17.82 -6.94
N LEU A 135 9.51 -17.35 -7.48
CA LEU A 135 9.23 -15.94 -7.67
C LEU A 135 7.80 -15.61 -7.23
N VAL A 136 7.64 -14.56 -6.43
CA VAL A 136 6.36 -14.01 -5.96
C VAL A 136 6.25 -12.57 -6.41
N VAL A 137 5.16 -12.21 -7.06
CA VAL A 137 4.88 -10.83 -7.51
C VAL A 137 3.60 -10.36 -6.87
N VAL A 138 3.60 -9.15 -6.34
CA VAL A 138 2.40 -8.47 -5.84
C VAL A 138 2.49 -7.00 -6.23
N ARG A 139 1.50 -6.52 -6.98
CA ARG A 139 1.38 -5.13 -7.38
C ARG A 139 0.11 -4.51 -6.80
N TYR A 140 0.24 -3.36 -6.17
CA TYR A 140 -0.87 -2.55 -5.72
C TYR A 140 -0.75 -1.14 -6.31
N ALA A 141 -1.49 -0.85 -7.37
CA ALA A 141 -1.31 0.33 -8.23
C ALA A 141 0.12 0.36 -8.81
N ASP A 142 0.88 1.40 -8.52
CA ASP A 142 2.29 1.59 -8.88
C ASP A 142 3.28 0.96 -7.89
N ASP A 143 2.86 0.70 -6.64
CA ASP A 143 3.66 -0.01 -5.65
C ASP A 143 3.83 -1.48 -6.03
N THR A 144 5.07 -1.93 -6.19
CA THR A 144 5.37 -3.31 -6.60
C THR A 144 6.41 -3.96 -5.69
N ILE A 145 6.08 -5.17 -5.21
CA ILE A 145 7.01 -6.03 -4.48
C ILE A 145 7.22 -7.32 -5.27
N VAL A 146 8.47 -7.65 -5.52
CA VAL A 146 8.87 -8.92 -6.14
C VAL A 146 9.79 -9.69 -5.19
N GLY A 147 9.38 -10.90 -4.85
CA GLY A 147 10.17 -11.82 -4.02
C GLY A 147 10.87 -12.85 -4.88
N PHE A 148 12.15 -13.13 -4.60
CA PHE A 148 12.99 -14.07 -5.33
C PHE A 148 13.64 -15.07 -4.40
N GLN A 149 13.84 -16.28 -4.90
CA GLN A 149 14.67 -17.29 -4.26
C GLN A 149 16.15 -16.95 -4.42
N HIS A 150 16.59 -16.62 -5.63
CA HIS A 150 17.99 -16.36 -5.95
C HIS A 150 18.28 -14.87 -6.12
N ARG A 151 19.46 -14.44 -5.61
CA ARG A 151 19.93 -13.05 -5.77
C ARG A 151 20.23 -12.72 -7.23
N SER A 152 20.75 -13.68 -7.98
CA SER A 152 21.03 -13.56 -9.42
C SER A 152 19.77 -13.17 -10.18
N ASP A 153 18.67 -13.87 -9.94
CA ASP A 153 17.37 -13.59 -10.59
C ASP A 153 16.88 -12.18 -10.24
N ALA A 154 17.03 -11.76 -8.98
CA ALA A 154 16.62 -10.43 -8.54
C ALA A 154 17.45 -9.31 -9.21
N VAL A 155 18.76 -9.51 -9.37
CA VAL A 155 19.65 -8.53 -10.04
C VAL A 155 19.35 -8.46 -11.53
N SER A 156 19.20 -9.60 -12.20
CA SER A 156 18.84 -9.67 -13.62
C SER A 156 17.47 -9.04 -13.87
N PHE A 157 16.48 -9.38 -13.04
CA PHE A 157 15.14 -8.78 -13.12
C PHE A 157 15.19 -7.25 -12.97
N LEU A 158 15.94 -6.72 -12.01
CA LEU A 158 16.05 -5.27 -11.81
C LEU A 158 16.67 -4.57 -13.02
N SER A 159 17.69 -5.17 -13.64
CA SER A 159 18.31 -4.64 -14.87
C SER A 159 17.32 -4.62 -16.02
N ASP A 160 16.70 -5.76 -16.28
CA ASP A 160 15.71 -5.90 -17.35
C ASP A 160 14.48 -5.01 -17.15
N LEU A 161 14.05 -4.84 -15.88
CA LEU A 161 12.94 -3.95 -15.51
C LEU A 161 13.26 -2.50 -15.82
N LYS A 162 14.48 -2.02 -15.52
CA LYS A 162 14.90 -0.66 -15.86
C LYS A 162 14.83 -0.40 -17.35
N GLU A 163 15.37 -1.31 -18.14
CA GLU A 163 15.31 -1.22 -19.61
C GLU A 163 13.87 -1.26 -20.13
N ARG A 164 13.05 -2.16 -19.57
CA ARG A 164 11.63 -2.28 -19.94
C ARG A 164 10.88 -1.00 -19.69
N LEU A 165 11.00 -0.44 -18.49
CA LEU A 165 10.30 0.80 -18.10
C LEU A 165 10.74 2.00 -18.95
N ALA A 166 12.05 2.12 -19.24
CA ALA A 166 12.59 3.20 -20.06
C ALA A 166 11.97 3.23 -21.46
N ARG A 167 11.67 2.07 -22.08
CA ARG A 167 11.00 1.97 -23.40
C ARG A 167 9.60 2.60 -23.41
N PHE A 168 8.98 2.76 -22.24
CA PHE A 168 7.64 3.30 -22.05
C PHE A 168 7.64 4.60 -21.24
N SER A 169 8.73 5.36 -21.28
CA SER A 169 8.88 6.66 -20.60
C SER A 169 8.72 6.59 -19.07
N LEU A 170 8.93 5.41 -18.47
CA LEU A 170 8.89 5.23 -17.02
C LEU A 170 10.30 5.01 -16.47
N THR A 171 10.53 5.48 -15.24
CA THR A 171 11.79 5.28 -14.54
C THR A 171 11.55 4.81 -13.09
N LEU A 172 12.45 3.96 -12.58
CA LEU A 172 12.43 3.60 -11.17
C LEU A 172 13.00 4.74 -10.33
N HIS A 173 12.43 4.94 -9.14
CA HIS A 173 12.96 5.90 -8.18
C HIS A 173 14.27 5.37 -7.58
N PRO A 174 15.43 6.05 -7.78
CA PRO A 174 16.74 5.48 -7.43
C PRO A 174 16.91 5.24 -5.93
N GLU A 175 16.39 6.14 -5.08
CA GLU A 175 16.57 6.04 -3.62
C GLU A 175 15.54 5.12 -2.94
N LYS A 176 14.38 4.90 -3.56
CA LYS A 176 13.31 4.07 -2.98
C LYS A 176 13.34 2.64 -3.48
N THR A 177 13.85 2.41 -4.70
CA THR A 177 13.99 1.06 -5.23
C THR A 177 15.14 0.34 -4.54
N ARG A 178 14.83 -0.76 -3.84
CA ARG A 178 15.81 -1.48 -3.01
C ARG A 178 15.70 -2.97 -3.19
N LEU A 179 16.86 -3.63 -3.27
CA LEU A 179 16.98 -5.08 -3.20
C LEU A 179 17.45 -5.48 -1.80
N LEU A 180 16.61 -6.21 -1.08
CA LEU A 180 16.77 -6.51 0.34
C LEU A 180 16.91 -8.02 0.57
N GLU A 181 17.80 -8.43 1.49
CA GLU A 181 17.79 -9.79 2.01
C GLU A 181 16.68 -9.94 3.06
N PHE A 182 15.70 -10.80 2.76
CA PHE A 182 14.51 -10.98 3.57
C PHE A 182 14.11 -12.46 3.61
N GLY A 183 13.33 -12.88 4.62
CA GLY A 183 12.79 -14.23 4.68
C GLY A 183 13.36 -15.07 5.84
N ARG A 184 13.09 -16.39 5.78
CA ARG A 184 13.34 -17.33 6.89
C ARG A 184 14.77 -17.34 7.41
N PHE A 185 15.74 -17.19 6.52
CA PHE A 185 17.17 -17.34 6.86
C PHE A 185 17.93 -16.02 6.90
N ALA A 186 17.29 -14.88 6.58
CA ALA A 186 17.94 -13.58 6.52
C ALA A 186 18.66 -13.21 7.83
N ALA A 187 17.98 -13.38 8.98
CA ALA A 187 18.59 -13.08 10.28
C ALA A 187 19.86 -13.94 10.56
N ARG A 188 19.79 -15.24 10.26
CA ARG A 188 20.93 -16.18 10.46
C ARG A 188 22.09 -15.87 9.52
N ARG A 189 21.81 -15.57 8.24
CA ARG A 189 22.83 -15.25 7.25
C ARG A 189 23.54 -13.95 7.57
N ARG A 190 22.79 -12.91 7.94
CA ARG A 190 23.35 -11.62 8.34
C ARG A 190 24.19 -11.72 9.61
N ALA A 191 23.72 -12.47 10.63
CA ALA A 191 24.49 -12.72 11.85
C ALA A 191 25.82 -13.43 11.57
N LYS A 192 25.87 -14.40 10.63
CA LYS A 192 27.11 -15.07 10.21
C LYS A 192 28.12 -14.13 9.53
N ARG A 193 27.65 -13.04 8.90
CA ARG A 193 28.49 -12.01 8.29
C ARG A 193 28.83 -10.85 9.23
N GLY A 194 28.42 -10.91 10.50
CA GLY A 194 28.58 -9.81 11.45
C GLY A 194 27.68 -8.61 11.16
N GLU A 195 26.66 -8.77 10.31
CA GLU A 195 25.71 -7.71 9.98
C GLU A 195 24.55 -7.64 10.99
N GLY A 196 23.92 -6.48 11.08
CA GLY A 196 22.77 -6.24 11.97
C GLY A 196 21.50 -7.04 11.58
N LYS A 197 20.38 -6.66 12.19
CA LYS A 197 19.07 -7.26 11.92
C LYS A 197 18.72 -7.19 10.42
N PRO A 198 17.89 -8.12 9.91
CA PRO A 198 17.38 -8.04 8.54
C PRO A 198 16.71 -6.70 8.27
N GLU A 199 16.86 -6.24 7.04
CA GLU A 199 16.21 -5.04 6.57
C GLU A 199 14.69 -5.20 6.55
N THR A 200 13.99 -4.09 6.45
CA THR A 200 12.55 -4.03 6.41
C THR A 200 12.11 -3.30 5.14
N PHE A 201 10.94 -3.62 4.63
CA PHE A 201 10.33 -2.89 3.52
C PHE A 201 8.92 -2.46 3.84
N ASP A 202 8.46 -1.44 3.14
CA ASP A 202 7.13 -0.86 3.30
C ASP A 202 6.21 -1.31 2.16
N PHE A 203 5.02 -1.86 2.49
CA PHE A 203 4.02 -2.22 1.47
C PHE A 203 2.64 -2.26 2.09
N PRO A 204 1.57 -1.98 1.36
CA PRO A 204 0.80 -0.75 1.48
C PRO A 204 0.36 -0.53 2.93
N GLY A 205 0.88 0.52 3.53
CA GLY A 205 0.52 0.97 4.88
C GLY A 205 1.23 0.27 6.03
N PHE A 206 2.00 -0.79 5.77
CA PHE A 206 2.72 -1.57 6.77
C PHE A 206 4.20 -1.69 6.45
N THR A 207 5.00 -1.68 7.51
CA THR A 207 6.41 -2.10 7.47
C THR A 207 6.48 -3.60 7.74
N HIS A 208 7.07 -4.34 6.81
CA HIS A 208 7.27 -5.79 6.88
C HIS A 208 8.62 -6.11 7.50
N ILE A 209 8.62 -7.03 8.46
CA ILE A 209 9.78 -7.33 9.32
C ILE A 209 9.95 -8.84 9.41
N CYS A 210 11.17 -9.33 9.23
CA CYS A 210 11.52 -10.71 9.55
C CYS A 210 11.37 -10.97 11.05
N GLY A 211 10.60 -11.97 11.41
CA GLY A 211 10.34 -12.31 12.80
C GLY A 211 10.21 -13.81 13.01
N THR A 212 10.01 -14.19 14.27
CA THR A 212 9.71 -15.55 14.70
C THR A 212 8.27 -15.62 15.22
N LYS A 213 7.65 -16.79 15.15
CA LYS A 213 6.35 -17.06 15.77
C LYS A 213 6.42 -16.84 17.28
N ARG A 214 5.27 -16.66 17.94
CA ARG A 214 5.21 -16.39 19.37
C ARG A 214 5.81 -17.51 20.24
N ASN A 215 5.75 -18.75 19.78
CA ASN A 215 6.36 -19.91 20.45
C ASN A 215 7.87 -20.02 20.23
N GLY A 216 8.51 -19.01 19.63
CA GLY A 216 9.95 -19.03 19.31
C GLY A 216 10.35 -19.91 18.13
N GLN A 217 9.44 -20.73 17.61
CA GLN A 217 9.73 -21.69 16.54
C GLN A 217 9.17 -21.23 15.18
N GLY A 218 10.02 -21.20 14.17
CA GLY A 218 9.64 -20.91 12.79
C GLY A 218 9.55 -19.42 12.44
N PHE A 219 9.65 -19.18 11.15
CA PHE A 219 9.63 -17.86 10.55
C PHE A 219 8.21 -17.27 10.48
N GLN A 220 8.12 -15.97 10.67
CA GLN A 220 6.90 -15.20 10.50
C GLN A 220 7.21 -13.82 9.93
N VAL A 221 6.48 -13.41 8.91
CA VAL A 221 6.46 -12.01 8.47
C VAL A 221 5.60 -11.21 9.46
N ARG A 222 6.23 -10.29 10.18
CA ARG A 222 5.53 -9.36 11.08
C ARG A 222 5.19 -8.09 10.31
N ARG A 223 3.96 -7.62 10.48
CA ARG A 223 3.47 -6.36 9.91
C ARG A 223 3.30 -5.33 11.03
N LYS A 224 3.88 -4.15 10.87
CA LYS A 224 3.67 -3.00 11.74
C LYS A 224 3.15 -1.83 10.95
N THR A 225 2.22 -1.07 11.50
CA THR A 225 1.81 0.20 10.89
C THR A 225 3.02 1.10 10.64
N GLN A 226 3.18 1.59 9.43
CA GLN A 226 4.24 2.54 9.08
C GLN A 226 4.23 3.75 10.01
N ARG A 227 5.41 4.11 10.53
CA ARG A 227 5.56 5.26 11.45
C ARG A 227 5.05 6.55 10.82
N LYS A 228 5.38 6.82 9.55
CA LYS A 228 4.95 8.01 8.81
C LYS A 228 3.42 8.12 8.77
N ARG A 229 2.71 7.05 8.40
CA ARG A 229 1.24 7.02 8.35
C ARG A 229 0.61 7.21 9.72
N ARG A 230 1.14 6.56 10.76
CA ARG A 230 0.67 6.74 12.13
C ARG A 230 0.84 8.19 12.61
N MET A 231 2.00 8.80 12.37
CA MET A 231 2.27 10.18 12.77
C MET A 231 1.38 11.17 12.01
N ALA A 232 1.22 11.01 10.69
CA ALA A 232 0.32 11.83 9.88
C ALA A 232 -1.13 11.79 10.42
N LYS A 233 -1.65 10.58 10.73
CA LYS A 233 -2.98 10.44 11.33
C LYS A 233 -3.09 11.11 12.69
N LEU A 234 -2.08 10.97 13.55
CA LEU A 234 -2.05 11.64 14.85
C LEU A 234 -1.98 13.16 14.74
N THR A 235 -1.27 13.69 13.75
CA THR A 235 -1.22 15.13 13.46
C THR A 235 -2.59 15.63 12.98
N ALA A 236 -3.24 14.91 12.08
CA ALA A 236 -4.59 15.22 11.62
C ALA A 236 -5.61 15.21 12.78
N VAL A 237 -5.56 14.20 13.65
CA VAL A 237 -6.40 14.14 14.87
C VAL A 237 -6.14 15.33 15.78
N ALA A 238 -4.88 15.73 16.00
CA ALA A 238 -4.55 16.87 16.83
C ALA A 238 -5.05 18.21 16.24
N LYS A 239 -4.97 18.37 14.91
CA LYS A 239 -5.52 19.53 14.20
C LYS A 239 -7.03 19.60 14.36
N GLU A 240 -7.73 18.50 14.13
CA GLU A 240 -9.18 18.42 14.24
C GLU A 240 -9.67 18.59 15.70
N LEU A 241 -8.95 18.09 16.71
CA LEU A 241 -9.28 18.38 18.10
C LEU A 241 -9.19 19.88 18.46
N ARG A 242 -8.35 20.64 17.77
CA ARG A 242 -8.28 22.12 17.97
C ARG A 242 -9.52 22.81 17.39
N SER A 243 -10.00 22.42 16.22
CA SER A 243 -11.21 22.97 15.61
C SER A 243 -12.45 22.60 16.42
N ARG A 244 -12.46 21.40 17.01
CA ARG A 244 -13.56 20.89 17.86
C ARG A 244 -13.44 21.31 19.34
N ARG A 245 -12.63 22.32 19.67
CA ARG A 245 -12.37 22.71 21.07
C ARG A 245 -13.64 23.06 21.83
N HIS A 246 -14.63 23.67 21.20
CA HIS A 246 -15.87 24.12 21.81
C HIS A 246 -16.95 23.03 21.89
N GLN A 247 -16.76 21.90 21.24
CA GLN A 247 -17.69 20.77 21.32
C GLN A 247 -17.64 20.12 22.72
N THR A 248 -18.73 19.45 23.08
CA THR A 248 -18.83 18.72 24.34
C THR A 248 -17.82 17.57 24.42
N ILE A 249 -17.50 17.09 25.61
CA ILE A 249 -16.64 15.91 25.80
C ILE A 249 -17.26 14.69 25.12
N HIS A 250 -18.59 14.59 25.16
CA HIS A 250 -19.34 13.51 24.54
C HIS A 250 -19.13 13.47 23.01
N GLU A 251 -19.35 14.59 22.32
CA GLU A 251 -19.17 14.70 20.86
C GLU A 251 -17.72 14.41 20.44
N GLN A 252 -16.74 14.97 21.16
CA GLN A 252 -15.34 14.67 20.90
C GLN A 252 -15.01 13.20 21.12
N GLY A 253 -15.56 12.59 22.18
CA GLY A 253 -15.37 11.18 22.48
C GLY A 253 -15.95 10.27 21.40
N GLN A 254 -17.18 10.54 20.96
CA GLN A 254 -17.81 9.79 19.87
C GLN A 254 -17.01 9.90 18.58
N TRP A 255 -16.59 11.11 18.19
CA TRP A 255 -15.76 11.32 17.00
C TRP A 255 -14.41 10.57 17.10
N LEU A 256 -13.69 10.64 18.22
CA LEU A 256 -12.44 9.91 18.42
C LEU A 256 -12.64 8.39 18.38
N GLY A 257 -13.75 7.91 18.92
CA GLY A 257 -14.16 6.51 18.84
C GLY A 257 -14.35 6.06 17.39
N ALA A 258 -15.05 6.86 16.58
CA ALA A 258 -15.25 6.59 15.16
C ALA A 258 -13.90 6.59 14.40
N VAL A 259 -13.02 7.57 14.67
CA VAL A 259 -11.66 7.63 14.09
C VAL A 259 -10.86 6.36 14.41
N LEU A 260 -10.90 5.88 15.66
CA LEU A 260 -10.21 4.65 16.03
C LEU A 260 -10.82 3.40 15.41
N LYS A 261 -12.15 3.30 15.33
CA LYS A 261 -12.83 2.19 14.65
C LYS A 261 -12.39 2.11 13.17
N GLY A 262 -12.41 3.24 12.45
CA GLY A 262 -11.92 3.29 11.08
C GLY A 262 -10.43 2.94 10.95
N TYR A 263 -9.60 3.38 11.91
CA TYR A 263 -8.18 3.01 11.95
C TYR A 263 -7.99 1.51 12.18
N TYR A 264 -8.75 0.90 13.09
CA TYR A 264 -8.67 -0.53 13.37
C TYR A 264 -9.20 -1.37 12.21
N ALA A 265 -10.26 -0.93 11.52
CA ALA A 265 -10.76 -1.61 10.33
C ALA A 265 -9.68 -1.86 9.27
N TYR A 266 -8.68 -0.97 9.18
CA TYR A 266 -7.55 -1.16 8.27
C TYR A 266 -6.33 -1.82 8.93
N PHE A 267 -5.92 -1.35 10.12
CA PHE A 267 -4.63 -1.72 10.71
C PHE A 267 -4.67 -2.90 11.68
N ALA A 268 -5.85 -3.45 12.00
CA ALA A 268 -5.99 -4.54 12.98
C ALA A 268 -5.67 -5.92 12.41
N VAL A 269 -4.50 -6.04 11.79
CA VAL A 269 -3.97 -7.30 11.23
C VAL A 269 -3.14 -8.07 12.27
N PRO A 270 -3.01 -9.40 12.13
CA PRO A 270 -2.12 -10.20 12.98
C PRO A 270 -0.72 -9.59 13.07
N THR A 271 -0.11 -9.65 14.27
CA THR A 271 1.18 -9.09 14.67
C THR A 271 1.23 -7.57 14.90
N ASN A 272 0.17 -6.80 14.59
CA ASN A 272 0.16 -5.34 14.70
C ASN A 272 -0.47 -4.79 15.99
N ILE A 273 -0.89 -5.63 16.92
CA ILE A 273 -1.61 -5.21 18.15
C ILE A 273 -0.86 -4.12 18.95
N GLY A 274 0.48 -4.19 18.99
CA GLY A 274 1.31 -3.19 19.67
C GLY A 274 1.18 -1.79 19.07
N SER A 275 1.08 -1.68 17.72
CA SER A 275 0.87 -0.40 17.03
C SER A 275 -0.52 0.17 17.28
N LEU A 276 -1.54 -0.70 17.41
CA LEU A 276 -2.91 -0.28 17.72
C LEU A 276 -3.02 0.26 19.17
N ARG A 277 -2.40 -0.43 20.12
CA ARG A 277 -2.31 0.02 21.53
C ARG A 277 -1.62 1.38 21.62
N ALA A 278 -0.49 1.54 20.92
CA ALA A 278 0.23 2.81 20.87
C ALA A 278 -0.65 3.92 20.24
N MET A 279 -1.41 3.63 19.18
CA MET A 279 -2.33 4.60 18.57
C MET A 279 -3.41 5.06 19.55
N ARG A 280 -4.10 4.13 20.24
CA ARG A 280 -5.10 4.45 21.28
C ARG A 280 -4.48 5.32 22.39
N HIS A 281 -3.31 4.95 22.87
CA HIS A 281 -2.59 5.71 23.90
C HIS A 281 -2.27 7.14 23.44
N HIS A 282 -1.71 7.32 22.25
CA HIS A 282 -1.38 8.64 21.73
C HIS A 282 -2.63 9.51 21.48
N ILE A 283 -3.74 8.94 21.06
CA ILE A 283 -5.01 9.65 20.92
C ILE A 283 -5.50 10.09 22.31
N LYS A 284 -5.47 9.20 23.32
CA LYS A 284 -5.82 9.54 24.71
C LYS A 284 -5.00 10.73 25.23
N VAL A 285 -3.68 10.70 25.03
CA VAL A 285 -2.79 11.80 25.44
C VAL A 285 -3.16 13.11 24.74
N ARG A 286 -3.39 13.10 23.42
CA ARG A 286 -3.77 14.31 22.68
C ARG A 286 -5.13 14.85 23.09
N TRP A 287 -6.09 13.98 23.35
CA TRP A 287 -7.41 14.37 23.83
C TRP A 287 -7.32 15.02 25.22
N ARG A 288 -6.55 14.43 26.15
CA ARG A 288 -6.28 15.04 27.46
C ARG A 288 -5.69 16.44 27.32
N MET A 289 -4.67 16.61 26.45
CA MET A 289 -4.06 17.91 26.20
C MET A 289 -5.05 18.92 25.61
N ALA A 290 -5.94 18.50 24.72
CA ALA A 290 -6.98 19.35 24.15
C ALA A 290 -7.99 19.81 25.22
N LEU A 291 -8.40 18.89 26.12
CA LEU A 291 -9.33 19.21 27.20
C LEU A 291 -8.69 20.15 28.28
N GLN A 292 -7.41 19.97 28.59
CA GLN A 292 -6.70 20.85 29.51
C GLN A 292 -6.60 22.29 28.98
N ARG A 293 -6.55 22.49 27.68
CA ARG A 293 -6.48 23.85 27.07
C ARG A 293 -7.80 24.61 27.06
N ARG A 294 -8.90 24.00 27.53
CA ARG A 294 -10.22 24.66 27.58
C ARG A 294 -10.35 25.61 28.79
N SER A 295 -9.64 25.33 29.87
CA SER A 295 -9.71 26.11 31.10
C SER A 295 -8.36 26.11 31.78
N GLN A 296 -7.93 27.29 32.24
CA GLN A 296 -6.72 27.42 33.05
C GLN A 296 -6.91 26.90 34.47
N ARG A 297 -8.16 26.88 34.95
CA ARG A 297 -8.50 26.52 36.36
C ARG A 297 -8.70 25.01 36.55
N GLN A 298 -9.15 24.27 35.56
CA GLN A 298 -9.51 22.87 35.72
C GLN A 298 -8.45 21.95 35.08
N ARG A 299 -7.67 21.25 35.87
CA ARG A 299 -6.70 20.25 35.38
C ARG A 299 -7.41 18.91 35.16
N MET A 300 -7.28 18.36 33.92
CA MET A 300 -7.74 17.02 33.60
C MET A 300 -6.75 15.98 34.16
N GLY A 301 -7.09 15.37 35.27
CA GLY A 301 -6.31 14.29 35.90
C GLY A 301 -6.34 13.01 35.04
N TRP A 302 -5.32 12.16 35.19
CA TRP A 302 -5.23 10.90 34.45
C TRP A 302 -6.37 9.93 34.79
N ARG A 303 -6.76 9.81 36.07
CA ARG A 303 -7.88 8.94 36.48
C ARG A 303 -9.18 9.27 35.74
N ARG A 304 -9.52 10.55 35.62
CA ARG A 304 -10.69 11.01 34.85
C ARG A 304 -10.52 10.75 33.34
N MET A 305 -9.31 10.94 32.81
CA MET A 305 -9.01 10.68 31.41
C MET A 305 -9.09 9.18 31.08
N GLU A 306 -8.67 8.28 31.94
CA GLU A 306 -8.84 6.83 31.76
C GLU A 306 -10.33 6.48 31.68
N GLY A 307 -11.18 6.95 32.59
CA GLY A 307 -12.62 6.71 32.54
C GLY A 307 -13.26 7.20 31.23
N LEU A 308 -12.84 8.38 30.71
CA LEU A 308 -13.28 8.86 29.41
C LEU A 308 -12.77 7.98 28.26
N ALA A 309 -11.49 7.57 28.32
CA ALA A 309 -10.92 6.71 27.32
C ALA A 309 -11.59 5.32 27.26
N ASP A 310 -11.93 4.76 28.42
CA ASP A 310 -12.63 3.45 28.46
C ASP A 310 -14.08 3.55 27.97
N ARG A 311 -14.73 4.69 28.17
CA ARG A 311 -16.09 4.92 27.70
C ARG A 311 -16.17 5.14 26.18
N TYR A 312 -15.22 5.88 25.59
CA TYR A 312 -15.34 6.36 24.20
C TYR A 312 -14.33 5.74 23.24
N LEU A 313 -13.13 5.36 23.68
CA LEU A 313 -12.09 4.85 22.81
C LEU A 313 -12.09 3.32 22.80
N PRO A 314 -12.42 2.67 21.69
CA PRO A 314 -12.49 1.22 21.60
C PRO A 314 -11.15 0.57 21.96
N GLN A 315 -11.22 -0.55 22.67
CA GLN A 315 -10.04 -1.36 22.95
C GLN A 315 -9.52 -2.00 21.66
N PRO A 316 -8.19 -1.99 21.43
CA PRO A 316 -7.63 -2.58 20.22
C PRO A 316 -7.70 -4.10 20.26
N SER A 317 -8.24 -4.67 19.21
CA SER A 317 -8.28 -6.11 18.94
C SER A 317 -7.83 -6.40 17.51
N ILE A 318 -7.44 -7.63 17.22
CA ILE A 318 -7.16 -8.06 15.85
C ILE A 318 -8.49 -8.40 15.19
N LEU A 319 -8.77 -7.76 14.05
CA LEU A 319 -10.02 -7.92 13.29
C LEU A 319 -9.85 -8.75 12.03
N HIS A 320 -8.64 -8.85 11.50
CA HIS A 320 -8.36 -9.59 10.28
C HIS A 320 -7.82 -10.99 10.59
N PRO A 321 -8.19 -12.00 9.82
CA PRO A 321 -7.62 -13.33 9.94
C PRO A 321 -6.15 -13.36 9.54
N TRP A 322 -5.48 -14.46 9.78
CA TRP A 322 -4.14 -14.69 9.28
C TRP A 322 -4.11 -14.72 7.75
N PRO A 323 -3.00 -14.27 7.11
CA PRO A 323 -2.88 -14.26 5.65
C PRO A 323 -3.24 -15.58 4.99
N GLU A 324 -2.76 -16.67 5.54
CA GLU A 324 -2.99 -18.02 5.00
C GLU A 324 -4.48 -18.38 4.98
N GLN A 325 -5.20 -18.05 6.03
CA GLN A 325 -6.62 -18.36 6.14
C GLN A 325 -7.44 -17.63 5.06
N ARG A 326 -7.26 -16.32 4.94
CA ARG A 326 -8.01 -15.51 3.96
C ARG A 326 -7.58 -15.81 2.52
N PHE A 327 -6.28 -15.97 2.28
CA PHE A 327 -5.76 -16.25 0.94
C PHE A 327 -6.28 -17.58 0.39
N LEU A 328 -6.26 -18.64 1.19
CA LEU A 328 -6.76 -19.96 0.79
C LEU A 328 -8.25 -19.96 0.50
N VAL A 329 -9.07 -19.26 1.30
CA VAL A 329 -10.52 -19.15 1.06
C VAL A 329 -10.82 -18.45 -0.27
N LYS A 330 -10.06 -17.39 -0.61
CA LYS A 330 -10.29 -16.64 -1.86
C LYS A 330 -9.71 -17.32 -3.10
N HIS A 331 -8.77 -18.24 -2.94
CA HIS A 331 -8.06 -18.93 -4.02
C HIS A 331 -8.20 -20.46 -3.86
N SER A 332 -9.23 -20.94 -3.18
CA SER A 332 -9.60 -22.36 -3.20
C SER A 332 -9.89 -22.76 -4.64
N ARG A 333 -9.17 -23.77 -5.12
CA ARG A 333 -9.35 -24.36 -6.44
C ARG A 333 -10.68 -25.09 -6.55
#